data_0b7e0a2bd187b55cc08cbee405c795a7
#
_entry.id   0b7e0a2bd187b55cc08cbee405c795a7
#
_cell.length_a   1.000
_cell.length_b   1.000
_cell.length_c   1.000
_cell.angle_alpha   90.00
_cell.angle_beta   90.00
_cell.angle_gamma   90.00
#
_symmetry.space_group_name_H-M   'P 1'
#
loop_
_entity.id
_entity.type
_entity.pdbx_description
1 polymer ?
#
loop_
_entity_poly.entity_id
_entity_poly.type
_entity_poly.pdbx_seq_one_letter_code
_entity_poly.pdbx_strand_id
1 'polypeptide(L)'
;LKRIITLGLAIGLLTSTVASADTFLRYGEVEGWKVFADQDKKTCLIEAVDDAENVVQMGLTEDRGVGYVGVFTKAETDIKRGEKEAVAILLGDNIYVGEATGMKGNITKGYSGGYVLSDDPQFADDIAKQKVMVVFPEKEFAFTVDLTGTYKAMEMARKCNEEQLG
;
A
#
# COMPACT_ATOMS: atom_id res chain seq x y z
N LEU A 1 40.52 29.05 55.65
CA LEU A 1 40.12 27.86 54.84
C LEU A 1 38.98 28.21 53.92
N LYS A 2 39.23 28.41 52.61
CA LYS A 2 38.21 28.62 51.57
C LYS A 2 37.89 27.28 50.94
N ARG A 3 36.64 26.82 51.07
CA ARG A 3 36.13 25.65 50.32
C ARG A 3 35.59 26.11 48.99
N ILE A 4 36.19 25.63 47.92
CA ILE A 4 35.72 25.82 46.53
C ILE A 4 34.74 24.67 46.24
N ILE A 5 33.48 25.01 46.01
CA ILE A 5 32.46 24.08 45.57
C ILE A 5 32.45 24.11 44.02
N THR A 6 32.90 23.04 43.40
CA THR A 6 32.87 22.87 41.96
C THR A 6 31.47 22.34 41.54
N LEU A 7 30.71 23.19 40.89
CA LEU A 7 29.40 22.82 40.33
C LEU A 7 29.64 22.10 38.99
N GLY A 8 29.45 20.82 38.98
CA GLY A 8 29.51 20.01 37.74
C GLY A 8 28.23 20.20 36.93
N LEU A 9 28.37 20.79 35.74
CA LEU A 9 27.30 20.96 34.77
C LEU A 9 27.18 19.65 33.95
N ALA A 10 26.17 18.83 34.30
CA ALA A 10 25.84 17.66 33.51
C ALA A 10 25.05 18.08 32.28
N ILE A 11 25.72 18.07 31.10
CA ILE A 11 25.07 18.28 29.80
C ILE A 11 24.41 16.96 29.42
N GLY A 12 23.11 16.86 29.64
CA GLY A 12 22.29 15.75 29.14
C GLY A 12 22.15 15.85 27.60
N LEU A 13 22.79 14.94 26.86
CA LEU A 13 22.54 14.76 25.46
C LEU A 13 21.11 14.19 25.30
N LEU A 14 20.18 15.03 24.90
CA LEU A 14 18.88 14.63 24.40
C LEU A 14 19.09 14.02 23.01
N THR A 15 19.22 12.71 22.93
CA THR A 15 19.13 11.99 21.67
C THR A 15 17.68 12.02 21.20
N SER A 16 17.37 12.96 20.32
CA SER A 16 16.11 12.97 19.60
C SER A 16 16.09 11.75 18.68
N THR A 17 15.34 10.72 19.06
CA THR A 17 14.99 9.63 18.13
C THR A 17 14.03 10.22 17.11
N VAL A 18 14.53 10.48 15.90
CA VAL A 18 13.69 10.82 14.75
C VAL A 18 12.91 9.56 14.44
N ALA A 19 11.62 9.55 14.78
CA ALA A 19 10.72 8.54 14.26
C ALA A 19 10.70 8.70 12.75
N SER A 20 11.20 7.69 12.02
CA SER A 20 11.09 7.64 10.56
C SER A 20 9.61 7.48 10.25
N ALA A 21 8.94 8.55 9.81
CA ALA A 21 7.64 8.46 9.20
C ALA A 21 7.84 7.81 7.82
N ASP A 22 7.03 6.79 7.49
CA ASP A 22 6.98 6.25 6.14
C ASP A 22 6.73 7.41 5.17
N THR A 23 7.67 7.65 4.28
CA THR A 23 7.67 8.87 3.48
C THR A 23 6.95 8.63 2.16
N PHE A 24 5.64 8.43 2.22
CA PHE A 24 4.79 8.46 1.04
C PHE A 24 4.50 9.91 0.68
N LEU A 25 5.03 10.36 -0.43
CA LEU A 25 4.74 11.68 -0.97
C LEU A 25 3.66 11.59 -2.03
N ARG A 26 2.65 12.45 -1.91
CA ARG A 26 1.63 12.56 -2.95
C ARG A 26 2.27 13.10 -4.23
N TYR A 27 2.16 12.32 -5.30
CA TYR A 27 2.66 12.67 -6.63
C TYR A 27 1.56 13.31 -7.48
N GLY A 28 0.34 12.77 -7.43
CA GLY A 28 -0.77 13.29 -8.22
C GLY A 28 -2.09 12.55 -7.93
N GLU A 29 -3.08 12.87 -8.76
CA GLU A 29 -4.39 12.21 -8.74
C GLU A 29 -4.99 12.24 -10.14
N VAL A 30 -5.66 11.15 -10.52
CA VAL A 30 -6.41 11.05 -11.77
C VAL A 30 -7.62 10.13 -11.60
N GLU A 31 -8.80 10.66 -11.95
CA GLU A 31 -10.08 9.91 -11.94
C GLU A 31 -10.36 9.16 -10.62
N GLY A 32 -10.08 9.81 -9.47
CA GLY A 32 -10.30 9.24 -8.13
C GLY A 32 -9.15 8.37 -7.60
N TRP A 33 -8.15 8.08 -8.42
CA TRP A 33 -6.94 7.38 -8.01
C TRP A 33 -5.86 8.36 -7.58
N LYS A 34 -5.36 8.21 -6.37
CA LYS A 34 -4.20 8.97 -5.85
C LYS A 34 -2.93 8.24 -6.19
N VAL A 35 -1.90 8.97 -6.62
CA VAL A 35 -0.57 8.44 -6.90
C VAL A 35 0.39 8.91 -5.82
N PHE A 36 1.13 7.98 -5.24
CA PHE A 36 2.13 8.24 -4.21
C PHE A 36 3.49 7.72 -4.62
N ALA A 37 4.53 8.45 -4.25
CA ALA A 37 5.91 8.00 -4.30
C ALA A 37 6.32 7.47 -2.92
N ASP A 38 6.73 6.20 -2.87
CA ASP A 38 7.41 5.61 -1.72
C ASP A 38 8.90 5.96 -1.82
N GLN A 39 9.34 6.89 -1.01
CA GLN A 39 10.72 7.38 -1.06
C GLN A 39 11.74 6.36 -0.57
N ASP A 40 11.33 5.45 0.31
CA ASP A 40 12.22 4.43 0.85
C ASP A 40 12.51 3.33 -0.19
N LYS A 41 11.47 2.89 -0.90
CA LYS A 41 11.58 1.85 -1.94
C LYS A 41 11.88 2.39 -3.34
N LYS A 42 11.82 3.71 -3.51
CA LYS A 42 11.97 4.35 -4.83
C LYS A 42 10.97 3.84 -5.88
N THR A 43 9.76 3.53 -5.44
CA THR A 43 8.65 3.07 -6.28
C THR A 43 7.42 3.93 -6.08
N CYS A 44 6.51 3.87 -7.04
CA CYS A 44 5.25 4.58 -6.95
C CYS A 44 4.07 3.60 -6.93
N LEU A 45 3.00 4.01 -6.29
CA LEU A 45 1.76 3.25 -6.20
C LEU A 45 0.56 4.14 -6.48
N ILE A 46 -0.54 3.51 -6.87
CA ILE A 46 -1.86 4.13 -6.95
C ILE A 46 -2.74 3.61 -5.83
N GLU A 47 -3.62 4.45 -5.32
CA GLU A 47 -4.51 4.12 -4.22
C GLU A 47 -5.91 4.67 -4.47
N ALA A 48 -6.91 3.86 -4.18
CA ALA A 48 -8.31 4.28 -4.07
C ALA A 48 -8.89 3.87 -2.71
N VAL A 49 -9.77 4.71 -2.17
CA VAL A 49 -10.50 4.45 -0.93
C VAL A 49 -11.98 4.70 -1.23
N ASP A 50 -12.84 3.73 -0.93
CA ASP A 50 -14.28 3.86 -1.10
C ASP A 50 -14.97 4.47 0.12
N ASP A 51 -16.29 4.69 0.02
CA ASP A 51 -17.10 5.26 1.10
C ASP A 51 -17.20 4.37 2.35
N ALA A 52 -16.98 3.06 2.20
CA ALA A 52 -16.90 2.10 3.30
C ALA A 52 -15.49 2.00 3.91
N GLU A 53 -14.58 2.88 3.49
CA GLU A 53 -13.17 2.92 3.86
C GLU A 53 -12.37 1.66 3.44
N ASN A 54 -12.85 0.89 2.46
CA ASN A 54 -12.01 -0.13 1.84
C ASN A 54 -10.90 0.53 1.05
N VAL A 55 -9.70 -0.01 1.17
CA VAL A 55 -8.49 0.53 0.51
C VAL A 55 -7.97 -0.46 -0.51
N VAL A 56 -7.66 0.04 -1.69
CA VAL A 56 -6.96 -0.70 -2.73
C VAL A 56 -5.71 0.06 -3.13
N GLN A 57 -4.60 -0.64 -3.13
CA GLN A 57 -3.30 -0.12 -3.57
C GLN A 57 -2.75 -0.99 -4.67
N MET A 58 -2.17 -0.40 -5.70
CA MET A 58 -1.52 -1.13 -6.78
C MET A 58 -0.17 -0.49 -7.09
N GLY A 59 0.83 -1.31 -7.35
CA GLY A 59 2.18 -0.81 -7.63
C GLY A 59 3.14 -1.92 -8.03
N LEU A 60 4.42 -1.57 -8.02
CA LEU A 60 5.51 -2.49 -8.25
C LEU A 60 6.27 -2.74 -6.95
N THR A 61 6.79 -3.95 -6.81
CA THR A 61 7.75 -4.27 -5.74
C THR A 61 9.05 -3.48 -5.93
N GLU A 62 9.89 -3.46 -4.91
CA GLU A 62 11.14 -2.68 -4.92
C GLU A 62 12.06 -3.05 -6.10
N ASP A 63 12.11 -4.33 -6.47
CA ASP A 63 12.85 -4.81 -7.64
C ASP A 63 12.18 -4.50 -8.99
N ARG A 64 10.93 -3.96 -8.95
CA ARG A 64 10.11 -3.60 -10.11
C ARG A 64 9.77 -4.74 -11.06
N GLY A 65 10.10 -5.99 -10.69
CA GLY A 65 9.81 -7.18 -11.49
C GLY A 65 8.43 -7.77 -11.24
N VAL A 66 7.80 -7.42 -10.12
CA VAL A 66 6.53 -7.98 -9.67
C VAL A 66 5.54 -6.85 -9.40
N GLY A 67 4.35 -6.98 -9.98
CA GLY A 67 3.22 -6.12 -9.65
C GLY A 67 2.47 -6.62 -8.42
N TYR A 68 1.84 -5.72 -7.69
CA TYR A 68 0.99 -6.08 -6.56
C TYR A 68 -0.34 -5.33 -6.56
N VAL A 69 -1.35 -5.98 -5.99
CA VAL A 69 -2.59 -5.36 -5.55
C VAL A 69 -2.75 -5.64 -4.06
N GLY A 70 -2.76 -4.59 -3.27
CA GLY A 70 -3.11 -4.63 -1.85
C GLY A 70 -4.59 -4.30 -1.68
N VAL A 71 -5.31 -5.10 -0.91
CA VAL A 71 -6.73 -4.91 -0.61
C VAL A 71 -6.98 -4.99 0.88
N PHE A 72 -7.68 -4.01 1.43
CA PHE A 72 -7.86 -3.89 2.87
C PHE A 72 -9.26 -3.38 3.20
N THR A 73 -9.87 -3.98 4.21
CA THR A 73 -11.21 -3.62 4.69
C THR A 73 -11.22 -3.44 6.20
N LYS A 74 -12.10 -2.55 6.69
CA LYS A 74 -12.46 -2.43 8.11
C LYS A 74 -13.62 -3.33 8.52
N ALA A 75 -14.25 -4.00 7.56
CA ALA A 75 -15.29 -4.97 7.88
C ALA A 75 -14.74 -6.10 8.76
N GLU A 76 -15.59 -6.70 9.58
CA GLU A 76 -15.23 -7.88 10.34
C GLU A 76 -14.94 -9.05 9.38
N THR A 77 -13.78 -9.68 9.54
CA THR A 77 -13.33 -10.77 8.67
C THR A 77 -12.84 -11.96 9.49
N ASP A 78 -12.80 -13.13 8.86
CA ASP A 78 -12.16 -14.34 9.38
C ASP A 78 -10.68 -14.46 8.98
N ILE A 79 -10.14 -13.48 8.28
CA ILE A 79 -8.77 -13.46 7.77
C ILE A 79 -7.76 -13.34 8.91
N LYS A 80 -6.80 -14.24 8.94
CA LYS A 80 -5.71 -14.24 9.92
C LYS A 80 -4.39 -13.90 9.26
N ARG A 81 -3.59 -13.12 9.98
CA ARG A 81 -2.24 -12.75 9.53
C ARG A 81 -1.39 -14.00 9.25
N GLY A 82 -0.69 -14.00 8.09
CA GLY A 82 0.14 -15.12 7.65
C GLY A 82 -0.64 -16.25 6.97
N GLU A 83 -1.95 -16.11 6.83
CA GLU A 83 -2.78 -17.06 6.11
C GLU A 83 -2.54 -16.91 4.60
N LYS A 84 -2.12 -18.02 3.96
CA LYS A 84 -1.94 -18.08 2.52
C LYS A 84 -3.28 -18.26 1.83
N GLU A 85 -3.40 -17.67 0.64
CA GLU A 85 -4.64 -17.69 -0.15
C GLU A 85 -5.85 -17.03 0.56
N ALA A 86 -5.59 -16.29 1.65
CA ALA A 86 -6.65 -15.59 2.38
C ALA A 86 -7.21 -14.39 1.62
N VAL A 87 -6.45 -13.86 0.69
CA VAL A 87 -6.82 -12.71 -0.14
C VAL A 87 -7.05 -13.20 -1.56
N ALA A 88 -8.26 -12.99 -2.05
CA ALA A 88 -8.60 -13.29 -3.44
C ALA A 88 -9.21 -12.06 -4.12
N ILE A 89 -8.87 -11.86 -5.38
CA ILE A 89 -9.49 -10.86 -6.25
C ILE A 89 -9.93 -11.51 -7.55
N LEU A 90 -11.06 -11.08 -8.07
CA LEU A 90 -11.62 -11.52 -9.33
C LEU A 90 -11.57 -10.37 -10.33
N LEU A 91 -10.94 -10.60 -11.46
CA LEU A 91 -10.80 -9.67 -12.59
C LEU A 91 -11.34 -10.36 -13.85
N GLY A 92 -12.56 -10.01 -14.27
CA GLY A 92 -13.24 -10.77 -15.32
C GLY A 92 -13.46 -12.22 -14.89
N ASP A 93 -12.93 -13.18 -15.64
CA ASP A 93 -13.01 -14.62 -15.33
C ASP A 93 -11.78 -15.16 -14.58
N ASN A 94 -10.80 -14.30 -14.30
CA ASN A 94 -9.54 -14.70 -13.66
C ASN A 94 -9.55 -14.38 -12.17
N ILE A 95 -9.20 -15.39 -11.35
CA ILE A 95 -9.02 -15.24 -9.91
C ILE A 95 -7.52 -15.22 -9.60
N TYR A 96 -7.12 -14.21 -8.83
CA TYR A 96 -5.78 -14.07 -8.31
C TYR A 96 -5.81 -14.18 -6.78
N VAL A 97 -4.87 -14.91 -6.22
CA VAL A 97 -4.82 -15.15 -4.77
C VAL A 97 -3.51 -14.67 -4.16
N GLY A 98 -3.57 -14.29 -2.91
CA GLY A 98 -2.44 -13.77 -2.16
C GLY A 98 -2.52 -14.11 -0.69
N GLU A 99 -1.64 -13.52 0.08
CA GLU A 99 -1.44 -13.81 1.49
C GLU A 99 -1.89 -12.64 2.37
N ALA A 100 -2.57 -12.95 3.47
CA ALA A 100 -2.87 -11.98 4.51
C ALA A 100 -1.57 -11.58 5.20
N THR A 101 -1.24 -10.30 5.17
CA THR A 101 -0.02 -9.78 5.75
C THR A 101 -0.31 -8.70 6.77
N GLY A 102 0.59 -8.56 7.74
CA GLY A 102 0.56 -7.40 8.62
C GLY A 102 1.09 -6.19 7.89
N MET A 103 0.28 -5.16 7.88
CA MET A 103 0.67 -3.89 7.29
C MET A 103 1.58 -3.10 8.20
N LYS A 104 2.52 -2.38 7.60
CA LYS A 104 3.27 -1.31 8.25
C LYS A 104 2.80 0.02 7.65
N GLY A 105 2.64 1.04 8.48
CA GLY A 105 2.25 2.39 8.04
C GLY A 105 0.82 2.77 8.44
N ASN A 106 0.25 3.75 7.75
CA ASN A 106 -0.98 4.43 8.16
C ASN A 106 -2.27 3.60 8.03
N ILE A 107 -2.23 2.46 7.33
CA ILE A 107 -3.40 1.61 7.06
C ILE A 107 -3.48 0.40 8.00
N THR A 108 -2.78 0.37 9.13
CA THR A 108 -2.70 -0.85 9.95
C THR A 108 -3.83 -1.03 10.94
N LYS A 109 -4.33 0.05 11.52
CA LYS A 109 -5.27 -0.03 12.64
C LYS A 109 -6.69 -0.35 12.18
N GLY A 110 -7.19 -1.52 12.57
CA GLY A 110 -8.55 -1.95 12.30
C GLY A 110 -8.79 -2.49 10.89
N TYR A 111 -7.76 -2.60 10.07
CA TYR A 111 -7.85 -3.18 8.73
C TYR A 111 -7.45 -4.65 8.72
N SER A 112 -8.16 -5.43 7.90
CA SER A 112 -7.81 -6.79 7.52
C SER A 112 -7.64 -6.87 6.01
N GLY A 113 -6.68 -7.65 5.54
CA GLY A 113 -6.41 -7.82 4.12
C GLY A 113 -4.98 -8.28 3.86
N GLY A 114 -4.51 -8.04 2.66
CA GLY A 114 -3.17 -8.43 2.26
C GLY A 114 -2.89 -8.11 0.81
N TYR A 115 -1.87 -8.74 0.26
CA TYR A 115 -1.36 -8.47 -1.08
C TYR A 115 -1.46 -9.68 -2.00
N VAL A 116 -1.93 -9.44 -3.21
CA VAL A 116 -1.78 -10.34 -4.36
C VAL A 116 -0.59 -9.85 -5.16
N LEU A 117 0.40 -10.70 -5.38
CA LEU A 117 1.59 -10.41 -6.17
C LEU A 117 1.60 -11.27 -7.42
N SER A 118 2.01 -10.70 -8.55
CA SER A 118 2.15 -11.44 -9.80
C SER A 118 3.21 -10.81 -10.70
N ASP A 119 4.02 -11.65 -11.32
CA ASP A 119 4.93 -11.31 -12.43
C ASP A 119 4.31 -11.65 -13.80
N ASP A 120 3.09 -12.17 -13.81
CA ASP A 120 2.36 -12.49 -15.04
C ASP A 120 1.85 -11.19 -15.70
N PRO A 121 2.23 -10.91 -16.98
CA PRO A 121 1.71 -9.77 -17.72
C PRO A 121 0.17 -9.74 -17.82
N GLN A 122 -0.50 -10.89 -17.78
CA GLN A 122 -1.95 -10.98 -17.79
C GLN A 122 -2.59 -10.28 -16.61
N PHE A 123 -1.94 -10.31 -15.45
CA PHE A 123 -2.42 -9.62 -14.25
C PHE A 123 -2.54 -8.09 -14.45
N ALA A 124 -1.48 -7.47 -14.98
CA ALA A 124 -1.50 -6.04 -15.28
C ALA A 124 -2.50 -5.70 -16.39
N ASP A 125 -2.60 -6.56 -17.41
CA ASP A 125 -3.55 -6.43 -18.51
C ASP A 125 -5.00 -6.49 -18.01
N ASP A 126 -5.33 -7.41 -17.13
CA ASP A 126 -6.66 -7.55 -16.55
C ASP A 126 -7.04 -6.31 -15.72
N ILE A 127 -6.13 -5.80 -14.90
CA ILE A 127 -6.34 -4.55 -14.16
C ILE A 127 -6.63 -3.39 -15.12
N ALA A 128 -5.86 -3.29 -16.20
CA ALA A 128 -5.99 -2.19 -17.16
C ALA A 128 -7.26 -2.26 -18.02
N LYS A 129 -7.77 -3.46 -18.28
CA LYS A 129 -8.89 -3.71 -19.21
C LYS A 129 -10.23 -3.90 -18.54
N GLN A 130 -10.26 -4.46 -17.32
CA GLN A 130 -11.51 -4.70 -16.60
C GLN A 130 -12.05 -3.38 -16.01
N LYS A 131 -13.37 -3.31 -15.89
CA LYS A 131 -14.05 -2.14 -15.30
C LYS A 131 -14.29 -2.30 -13.80
N VAL A 132 -14.34 -3.53 -13.34
CA VAL A 132 -14.65 -3.88 -11.95
C VAL A 132 -13.73 -5.01 -11.50
N MET A 133 -13.26 -4.87 -10.26
CA MET A 133 -12.59 -5.93 -9.53
C MET A 133 -13.46 -6.32 -8.34
N VAL A 134 -13.66 -7.60 -8.11
CA VAL A 134 -14.32 -8.11 -6.90
C VAL A 134 -13.25 -8.55 -5.92
N VAL A 135 -13.30 -8.01 -4.73
CA VAL A 135 -12.38 -8.36 -3.64
C VAL A 135 -13.08 -9.27 -2.66
N PHE A 136 -12.40 -10.30 -2.20
CA PHE A 136 -12.92 -11.37 -1.34
C PHE A 136 -14.20 -12.02 -1.92
N PRO A 137 -14.17 -12.51 -3.18
CA PRO A 137 -15.35 -13.12 -3.79
C PRO A 137 -15.89 -14.25 -2.90
N GLU A 138 -17.22 -14.38 -2.86
CA GLU A 138 -17.96 -15.37 -2.06
C GLU A 138 -17.85 -15.20 -0.52
N LYS A 139 -17.24 -14.12 -0.02
CA LYS A 139 -17.21 -13.77 1.40
C LYS A 139 -18.30 -12.76 1.74
N GLU A 140 -18.79 -12.78 2.98
CA GLU A 140 -19.78 -11.80 3.46
C GLU A 140 -19.24 -10.37 3.46
N PHE A 141 -17.93 -10.20 3.58
CA PHE A 141 -17.23 -8.93 3.53
C PHE A 141 -16.68 -8.59 2.13
N ALA A 142 -17.19 -9.25 1.08
CA ALA A 142 -16.83 -8.93 -0.30
C ALA A 142 -17.17 -7.48 -0.64
N PHE A 143 -16.32 -6.84 -1.43
CA PHE A 143 -16.61 -5.52 -1.99
C PHE A 143 -16.13 -5.43 -3.44
N THR A 144 -16.64 -4.46 -4.16
CA THR A 144 -16.25 -4.19 -5.54
C THR A 144 -15.45 -2.91 -5.62
N VAL A 145 -14.48 -2.89 -6.54
CA VAL A 145 -13.67 -1.72 -6.87
C VAL A 145 -13.99 -1.32 -8.29
N ASP A 146 -14.38 -0.07 -8.48
CA ASP A 146 -14.47 0.54 -9.79
C ASP A 146 -13.07 0.82 -10.32
N LEU A 147 -12.69 0.14 -11.39
CA LEU A 147 -11.38 0.28 -12.03
C LEU A 147 -11.33 1.41 -13.06
N THR A 148 -12.40 2.21 -13.20
CA THR A 148 -12.38 3.38 -14.08
C THR A 148 -11.21 4.28 -13.70
N GLY A 149 -10.44 4.68 -14.71
CA GLY A 149 -9.26 5.54 -14.51
C GLY A 149 -7.98 4.82 -14.11
N THR A 150 -8.01 3.50 -13.78
CA THR A 150 -6.79 2.76 -13.41
C THR A 150 -5.71 2.84 -14.47
N TYR A 151 -6.06 2.71 -15.75
CA TYR A 151 -5.07 2.79 -16.83
C TYR A 151 -4.30 4.13 -16.78
N LYS A 152 -5.02 5.25 -16.68
CA LYS A 152 -4.38 6.58 -16.58
C LYS A 152 -3.57 6.74 -15.29
N ALA A 153 -4.06 6.18 -14.18
CA ALA A 153 -3.34 6.21 -12.92
C ALA A 153 -2.05 5.39 -12.97
N MET A 154 -2.09 4.21 -13.61
CA MET A 154 -0.91 3.39 -13.84
C MET A 154 0.12 4.09 -14.73
N GLU A 155 -0.33 4.82 -15.77
CA GLU A 155 0.55 5.65 -16.61
C GLU A 155 1.23 6.76 -15.78
N MET A 156 0.48 7.42 -14.91
CA MET A 156 1.03 8.44 -14.00
C MET A 156 2.01 7.81 -13.00
N ALA A 157 1.71 6.64 -12.45
CA ALA A 157 2.60 5.91 -11.56
C ALA A 157 3.88 5.44 -12.28
N ARG A 158 3.79 5.05 -13.55
CA ARG A 158 4.96 4.70 -14.36
C ARG A 158 5.90 5.90 -14.52
N LYS A 159 5.36 7.06 -14.88
CA LYS A 159 6.13 8.30 -14.95
C LYS A 159 6.78 8.63 -13.60
N CYS A 160 6.02 8.51 -12.53
CA CYS A 160 6.53 8.68 -11.17
C CYS A 160 7.69 7.70 -10.88
N ASN A 161 7.58 6.42 -11.25
CA ASN A 161 8.65 5.43 -11.10
C ASN A 161 9.93 5.81 -11.87
N GLU A 162 9.79 6.35 -13.08
CA GLU A 162 10.93 6.81 -13.89
C GLU A 162 11.65 7.97 -13.19
N GLU A 163 10.90 8.92 -12.64
CA GLU A 163 11.44 10.06 -11.90
C GLU A 163 12.14 9.65 -10.60
N GLN A 164 11.72 8.54 -9.93
CA GLN A 164 12.39 8.03 -8.74
C GLN A 164 13.78 7.42 -9.04
N LEU A 165 14.04 7.04 -10.29
CA LEU A 165 15.34 6.49 -10.73
C LEU A 165 16.37 7.58 -11.09
N GLY A 166 15.88 8.78 -11.39
CA GLY A 166 16.64 9.96 -11.86
C GLY A 166 17.61 10.45 -10.98
#